data_17bdb29a2eb70bafddd6ec9e0e35b57b
#
_entry.id   17bdb29a2eb70bafddd6ec9e0e35b57b
#
_cell.length_a   1.000
_cell.length_b   1.000
_cell.length_c   1.000
_cell.angle_alpha   90.00
_cell.angle_beta   90.00
_cell.angle_gamma   90.00
#
_symmetry.space_group_name_H-M   'P 1'
#
loop_
_entity.id
_entity.type
_entity.pdbx_description
1 polymer ?
#
loop_
_entity_poly.entity_id
_entity_poly.type
_entity_poly.pdbx_seq_one_letter_code
_entity_poly.pdbx_strand_id
1 'polypeptide(L)'
;MICGGKGTRLDSDGEKPLFPVDGEPMVDRVLTALADSRIDRVYAVVSPHAPETAGHVDCPTIETPGEGYVVDLQHALTDERVDEPVLTVAADLPLLDGEVVDGVLAAHESGSLTVATPTFLKSALGVSVDTTFVHEGEELAPAGVNVVGEGPDRTLVRDDARLAVNVNRREDAAVAERLLL
;
A
#
# COMPACT_ATOMS: atom_id res chain seq x y z
N MET A 1 -4.56 -0.65 6.55
CA MET A 1 -3.68 -1.36 5.59
C MET A 1 -4.48 -2.40 4.83
N ILE A 2 -4.33 -2.50 3.50
CA ILE A 2 -5.12 -3.39 2.63
C ILE A 2 -4.31 -4.63 2.28
N CYS A 3 -4.78 -5.80 2.72
CA CYS A 3 -4.11 -7.10 2.59
C CYS A 3 -4.85 -8.10 1.67
N GLY A 4 -6.05 -7.78 1.21
CA GLY A 4 -7.01 -8.72 0.63
C GLY A 4 -6.81 -9.16 -0.83
N GLY A 5 -5.69 -8.84 -1.49
CA GLY A 5 -5.47 -9.19 -2.90
C GLY A 5 -5.10 -10.66 -3.12
N LYS A 6 -5.61 -11.27 -4.22
CA LYS A 6 -5.32 -12.69 -4.60
C LYS A 6 -3.84 -12.97 -4.90
N GLY A 7 -3.01 -11.96 -5.11
CA GLY A 7 -1.56 -12.10 -5.32
C GLY A 7 -1.10 -12.95 -6.51
N THR A 8 -1.97 -13.29 -7.46
CA THR A 8 -1.75 -14.27 -8.52
C THR A 8 -0.58 -14.00 -9.47
N ARG A 9 -0.05 -12.76 -9.47
CA ARG A 9 1.07 -12.35 -10.34
C ARG A 9 2.44 -12.63 -9.73
N LEU A 10 2.49 -12.84 -8.40
CA LEU A 10 3.76 -13.04 -7.68
C LEU A 10 4.35 -14.45 -7.86
N ASP A 11 3.52 -15.39 -8.38
CA ASP A 11 3.92 -16.81 -8.59
C ASP A 11 4.56 -17.40 -7.32
N SER A 12 3.89 -17.20 -6.18
CA SER A 12 4.29 -17.74 -4.87
C SER A 12 3.26 -18.74 -4.36
N ASP A 13 3.71 -19.73 -3.58
CA ASP A 13 2.83 -20.74 -2.98
C ASP A 13 2.03 -20.20 -1.77
N GLY A 14 2.29 -18.96 -1.35
CA GLY A 14 1.66 -18.31 -0.19
C GLY A 14 0.93 -17.02 -0.54
N GLU A 15 0.32 -16.42 0.48
CA GLU A 15 -0.38 -15.16 0.36
C GLU A 15 0.60 -14.00 0.12
N LYS A 16 0.26 -13.10 -0.82
CA LYS A 16 1.13 -11.99 -1.25
C LYS A 16 1.65 -11.13 -0.09
N PRO A 17 0.84 -10.73 0.92
CA PRO A 17 1.35 -9.91 2.03
C PRO A 17 2.43 -10.62 2.88
N LEU A 18 2.42 -11.96 2.91
CA LEU A 18 3.39 -12.77 3.64
C LEU A 18 4.66 -13.09 2.83
N PHE A 19 4.73 -12.66 1.57
CA PHE A 19 5.92 -12.88 0.76
C PHE A 19 7.13 -12.18 1.39
N PRO A 20 8.26 -12.91 1.62
CA PRO A 20 9.43 -12.34 2.26
C PRO A 20 10.22 -11.46 1.28
N VAL A 21 10.66 -10.31 1.77
CA VAL A 21 11.66 -9.44 1.15
C VAL A 21 12.78 -9.27 2.16
N ASP A 22 14.00 -9.70 1.78
CA ASP A 22 15.14 -9.78 2.70
C ASP A 22 14.82 -10.56 4.01
N GLY A 23 14.08 -11.67 3.86
CA GLY A 23 13.74 -12.58 4.94
C GLY A 23 12.59 -12.13 5.86
N GLU A 24 11.99 -10.96 5.64
CA GLU A 24 10.87 -10.43 6.42
C GLU A 24 9.60 -10.29 5.56
N PRO A 25 8.42 -10.75 6.02
CA PRO A 25 7.16 -10.56 5.31
C PRO A 25 6.89 -9.09 4.98
N MET A 26 6.39 -8.81 3.78
CA MET A 26 6.07 -7.44 3.37
C MET A 26 5.08 -6.76 4.31
N VAL A 27 4.09 -7.50 4.79
CA VAL A 27 3.08 -6.98 5.73
C VAL A 27 3.71 -6.47 7.02
N ASP A 28 4.74 -7.15 7.55
CA ASP A 28 5.41 -6.76 8.79
C ASP A 28 6.23 -5.47 8.58
N ARG A 29 6.89 -5.32 7.44
CA ARG A 29 7.59 -4.08 7.06
C ARG A 29 6.64 -2.90 6.98
N VAL A 30 5.47 -3.08 6.37
CA VAL A 30 4.45 -2.02 6.29
C VAL A 30 3.89 -1.70 7.69
N LEU A 31 3.63 -2.71 8.53
CA LEU A 31 3.19 -2.50 9.91
C LEU A 31 4.23 -1.74 10.74
N THR A 32 5.52 -2.07 10.58
CA THR A 32 6.63 -1.33 11.22
C THR A 32 6.64 0.12 10.78
N ALA A 33 6.52 0.40 9.46
CA ALA A 33 6.46 1.76 8.94
C ALA A 33 5.28 2.56 9.52
N LEU A 34 4.12 1.93 9.66
CA LEU A 34 2.94 2.56 10.25
C LEU A 34 3.12 2.80 11.76
N ALA A 35 3.75 1.87 12.49
CA ALA A 35 4.04 2.02 13.91
C ALA A 35 5.08 3.12 14.20
N ASP A 36 6.04 3.32 13.29
CA ASP A 36 7.07 4.36 13.38
C ASP A 36 6.59 5.75 12.91
N SER A 37 5.33 5.86 12.47
CA SER A 37 4.70 7.10 12.00
C SER A 37 3.78 7.73 13.04
N ARG A 38 3.12 8.84 12.68
CA ARG A 38 2.10 9.52 13.51
C ARG A 38 0.71 8.85 13.46
N ILE A 39 0.58 7.65 12.90
CA ILE A 39 -0.68 6.91 12.87
C ILE A 39 -0.99 6.35 14.27
N ASP A 40 -2.15 6.71 14.81
CA ASP A 40 -2.56 6.24 16.15
C ASP A 40 -3.10 4.80 16.15
N ARG A 41 -3.77 4.39 15.07
CA ARG A 41 -4.42 3.07 14.98
C ARG A 41 -4.26 2.48 13.60
N VAL A 42 -3.98 1.19 13.56
CA VAL A 42 -3.87 0.40 12.33
C VAL A 42 -4.90 -0.72 12.34
N TYR A 43 -5.60 -0.90 11.24
CA TYR A 43 -6.47 -2.03 10.96
C TYR A 43 -5.95 -2.76 9.71
N ALA A 44 -5.84 -4.08 9.76
CA ALA A 44 -5.57 -4.89 8.58
C ALA A 44 -6.90 -5.27 7.92
N VAL A 45 -7.12 -4.78 6.70
CA VAL A 45 -8.27 -5.14 5.88
C VAL A 45 -7.94 -6.45 5.17
N VAL A 46 -8.63 -7.53 5.56
CA VAL A 46 -8.39 -8.89 5.09
C VAL A 46 -9.61 -9.44 4.36
N SER A 47 -9.40 -10.42 3.50
CA SER A 47 -10.47 -11.07 2.74
C SER A 47 -10.38 -12.58 2.89
N PRO A 48 -11.38 -13.36 2.44
CA PRO A 48 -11.33 -14.81 2.41
C PRO A 48 -10.16 -15.40 1.60
N HIS A 49 -9.46 -14.55 0.82
CA HIS A 49 -8.29 -14.94 0.03
C HIS A 49 -6.97 -14.79 0.79
N ALA A 50 -7.01 -14.29 2.04
CA ALA A 50 -5.82 -14.02 2.85
C ALA A 50 -5.99 -14.49 4.32
N PRO A 51 -6.40 -15.76 4.58
CA PRO A 51 -6.62 -16.28 5.93
C PRO A 51 -5.31 -16.42 6.73
N GLU A 52 -4.18 -16.73 6.07
CA GLU A 52 -2.89 -16.82 6.74
C GLU A 52 -2.39 -15.44 7.17
N THR A 53 -2.57 -14.42 6.32
CA THR A 53 -2.28 -13.03 6.67
C THR A 53 -3.14 -12.55 7.84
N ALA A 54 -4.44 -12.88 7.83
CA ALA A 54 -5.34 -12.55 8.94
C ALA A 54 -4.91 -13.17 10.27
N GLY A 55 -4.35 -14.38 10.24
CA GLY A 55 -3.82 -15.06 11.43
C GLY A 55 -2.42 -14.62 11.84
N HIS A 56 -1.69 -13.96 10.94
CA HIS A 56 -0.30 -13.52 11.15
C HIS A 56 -0.21 -12.12 11.79
N VAL A 57 -1.06 -11.19 11.38
CA VAL A 57 -0.99 -9.80 11.85
C VAL A 57 -1.44 -9.65 13.29
N ASP A 58 -0.69 -8.88 14.09
CA ASP A 58 -1.02 -8.62 15.51
C ASP A 58 -1.95 -7.40 15.70
N CYS A 59 -2.34 -6.70 14.63
CA CYS A 59 -3.29 -5.60 14.70
C CYS A 59 -4.73 -6.05 14.48
N PRO A 60 -5.75 -5.28 14.94
CA PRO A 60 -7.15 -5.59 14.68
C PRO A 60 -7.45 -5.71 13.18
N THR A 61 -8.28 -6.68 12.81
CA THR A 61 -8.68 -6.95 11.43
C THR A 61 -10.08 -6.40 11.10
N ILE A 62 -10.28 -6.05 9.84
CA ILE A 62 -11.59 -5.78 9.22
C ILE A 62 -11.75 -6.79 8.09
N GLU A 63 -12.73 -7.67 8.23
CA GLU A 63 -13.04 -8.67 7.20
C GLU A 63 -13.87 -8.07 6.07
N THR A 64 -13.52 -8.39 4.82
CA THR A 64 -14.19 -7.89 3.62
C THR A 64 -14.61 -9.04 2.70
N PRO A 65 -15.51 -8.81 1.73
CA PRO A 65 -15.99 -9.86 0.83
C PRO A 65 -14.91 -10.47 -0.09
N GLY A 66 -13.79 -9.74 -0.34
CA GLY A 66 -12.75 -10.19 -1.28
C GLY A 66 -13.17 -10.05 -2.75
N GLU A 67 -14.03 -9.09 -3.05
CA GLU A 67 -14.55 -8.80 -4.39
C GLU A 67 -13.68 -7.79 -5.17
N GLY A 68 -12.53 -7.42 -4.62
CA GLY A 68 -11.55 -6.52 -5.22
C GLY A 68 -11.34 -5.24 -4.43
N TYR A 69 -10.24 -4.55 -4.74
CA TYR A 69 -9.73 -3.42 -3.95
C TYR A 69 -10.78 -2.35 -3.63
N VAL A 70 -11.57 -1.92 -4.63
CA VAL A 70 -12.55 -0.84 -4.45
C VAL A 70 -13.70 -1.29 -3.53
N VAL A 71 -14.23 -2.50 -3.75
CA VAL A 71 -15.34 -3.04 -2.94
C VAL A 71 -14.87 -3.28 -1.51
N ASP A 72 -13.69 -3.88 -1.34
CA ASP A 72 -13.12 -4.18 -0.04
C ASP A 72 -12.78 -2.90 0.75
N LEU A 73 -12.26 -1.87 0.07
CA LEU A 73 -12.02 -0.57 0.67
C LEU A 73 -13.34 0.10 1.10
N GLN A 74 -14.33 0.14 0.22
CA GLN A 74 -15.64 0.71 0.56
C GLN A 74 -16.27 0.00 1.76
N HIS A 75 -16.16 -1.33 1.81
CA HIS A 75 -16.65 -2.11 2.95
C HIS A 75 -15.90 -1.72 4.24
N ALA A 76 -14.57 -1.64 4.19
CA ALA A 76 -13.76 -1.24 5.35
C ALA A 76 -14.08 0.16 5.86
N LEU A 77 -14.39 1.11 4.96
CA LEU A 77 -14.79 2.47 5.33
C LEU A 77 -16.16 2.55 6.02
N THR A 78 -17.00 1.50 5.91
CA THR A 78 -18.29 1.43 6.65
C THR A 78 -18.16 0.85 8.07
N ASP A 79 -16.98 0.36 8.45
CA ASP A 79 -16.74 -0.16 9.80
C ASP A 79 -16.78 1.00 10.81
N GLU A 80 -17.57 0.85 11.87
CA GLU A 80 -17.77 1.89 12.91
C GLU A 80 -16.50 2.29 13.68
N ARG A 81 -15.42 1.52 13.52
CA ARG A 81 -14.10 1.78 14.12
C ARG A 81 -13.22 2.70 13.26
N VAL A 82 -13.65 2.97 12.02
CA VAL A 82 -12.90 3.75 11.03
C VAL A 82 -13.52 5.14 10.89
N ASP A 83 -12.75 6.16 11.23
CA ASP A 83 -13.15 7.55 11.11
C ASP A 83 -12.34 8.24 10.01
N GLU A 84 -13.00 9.01 9.14
CA GLU A 84 -12.32 9.84 8.13
C GLU A 84 -11.76 11.14 8.75
N PRO A 85 -10.59 11.63 8.29
CA PRO A 85 -9.80 11.08 7.19
C PRO A 85 -8.99 9.84 7.59
N VAL A 86 -8.90 8.86 6.70
CA VAL A 86 -8.18 7.60 6.92
C VAL A 86 -7.08 7.39 5.88
N LEU A 87 -5.88 7.03 6.33
CA LEU A 87 -4.80 6.61 5.46
C LEU A 87 -5.01 5.15 5.04
N THR A 88 -5.03 4.88 3.74
CA THR A 88 -5.03 3.53 3.18
C THR A 88 -3.65 3.21 2.62
N VAL A 89 -3.11 2.05 2.97
CA VAL A 89 -1.78 1.59 2.54
C VAL A 89 -1.89 0.16 2.03
N ALA A 90 -1.32 -0.11 0.86
CA ALA A 90 -1.20 -1.46 0.33
C ALA A 90 -0.09 -2.23 1.07
N ALA A 91 -0.32 -3.52 1.34
CA ALA A 91 0.63 -4.38 2.07
C ALA A 91 1.82 -4.87 1.21
N ASP A 92 2.01 -4.31 0.02
CA ASP A 92 3.06 -4.69 -0.94
C ASP A 92 4.14 -3.63 -1.14
N LEU A 93 4.33 -2.76 -0.15
CA LEU A 93 5.31 -1.67 -0.12
C LEU A 93 6.44 -1.95 0.87
N PRO A 94 7.36 -2.90 0.58
CA PRO A 94 8.37 -3.34 1.55
C PRO A 94 9.42 -2.29 1.91
N LEU A 95 9.52 -1.19 1.15
CA LEU A 95 10.46 -0.09 1.41
C LEU A 95 9.80 1.09 2.13
N LEU A 96 8.50 1.03 2.40
CA LEU A 96 7.80 2.09 3.11
C LEU A 96 8.40 2.27 4.52
N ASP A 97 8.50 3.51 4.98
CA ASP A 97 8.92 3.85 6.34
C ASP A 97 8.05 4.95 6.95
N GLY A 98 8.23 5.21 8.25
CA GLY A 98 7.45 6.18 8.99
C GLY A 98 7.62 7.62 8.49
N GLU A 99 8.80 7.98 7.97
CA GLU A 99 9.06 9.31 7.41
C GLU A 99 8.21 9.57 6.15
N VAL A 100 8.12 8.58 5.26
CA VAL A 100 7.27 8.68 4.05
C VAL A 100 5.81 8.78 4.43
N VAL A 101 5.34 7.95 5.37
CA VAL A 101 3.96 8.03 5.89
C VAL A 101 3.67 9.41 6.46
N ASP A 102 4.52 9.92 7.31
CA ASP A 102 4.38 11.25 7.92
C ASP A 102 4.43 12.38 6.88
N GLY A 103 5.24 12.21 5.83
CA GLY A 103 5.30 13.14 4.70
C GLY A 103 4.00 13.21 3.90
N VAL A 104 3.32 12.07 3.72
CA VAL A 104 1.99 12.00 3.09
C VAL A 104 0.94 12.67 3.97
N LEU A 105 0.94 12.37 5.28
CA LEU A 105 0.02 12.98 6.25
C LEU A 105 0.21 14.49 6.35
N ALA A 106 1.45 14.98 6.29
CA ALA A 106 1.76 16.41 6.31
C ALA A 106 1.32 17.15 5.03
N ALA A 107 1.25 16.45 3.90
CA ALA A 107 0.78 17.00 2.62
C ALA A 107 -0.75 16.99 2.49
N HIS A 108 -1.44 16.25 3.34
CA HIS A 108 -2.90 16.21 3.38
C HIS A 108 -3.44 17.44 4.12
N GLU A 109 -4.34 18.18 3.47
CA GLU A 109 -5.02 19.35 4.06
C GLU A 109 -6.52 19.07 4.24
N SER A 110 -7.16 18.51 3.22
CA SER A 110 -8.59 18.15 3.22
C SER A 110 -8.91 17.27 2.00
N GLY A 111 -10.06 16.60 2.04
CA GLY A 111 -10.52 15.75 0.93
C GLY A 111 -9.75 14.46 0.81
N SER A 112 -9.78 13.86 -0.37
CA SER A 112 -8.99 12.66 -0.66
C SER A 112 -7.65 13.01 -1.31
N LEU A 113 -6.60 12.25 -0.99
CA LEU A 113 -5.26 12.43 -1.53
C LEU A 113 -4.76 11.11 -2.12
N THR A 114 -4.56 11.06 -3.44
CA THR A 114 -3.92 9.93 -4.11
C THR A 114 -2.42 10.18 -4.21
N VAL A 115 -1.61 9.29 -3.65
CA VAL A 115 -0.16 9.34 -3.83
C VAL A 115 0.22 8.57 -5.09
N ALA A 116 1.01 9.19 -5.94
CA ALA A 116 1.46 8.61 -7.20
C ALA A 116 2.95 8.86 -7.43
N THR A 117 3.57 7.98 -8.20
CA THR A 117 4.96 8.09 -8.63
C THR A 117 5.05 8.16 -10.15
N PRO A 118 5.99 8.91 -10.72
CA PRO A 118 6.22 8.93 -12.16
C PRO A 118 6.58 7.54 -12.70
N THR A 119 6.00 7.15 -13.83
CA THR A 119 6.28 5.83 -14.45
C THR A 119 7.75 5.69 -14.86
N PHE A 120 8.41 6.80 -15.20
CA PHE A 120 9.84 6.78 -15.52
C PHE A 120 10.70 6.32 -14.33
N LEU A 121 10.31 6.67 -13.10
CA LEU A 121 11.03 6.24 -11.89
C LEU A 121 10.93 4.73 -11.71
N LYS A 122 9.70 4.17 -11.83
CA LYS A 122 9.50 2.71 -11.78
C LYS A 122 10.33 1.99 -12.85
N SER A 123 10.32 2.52 -14.08
CA SER A 123 11.10 1.98 -15.20
C SER A 123 12.61 2.05 -14.95
N ALA A 124 13.11 3.17 -14.40
CA ALA A 124 14.53 3.34 -14.07
C ALA A 124 14.99 2.39 -12.96
N LEU A 125 14.12 2.08 -11.99
CA LEU A 125 14.37 1.10 -10.94
C LEU A 125 14.25 -0.35 -11.42
N GLY A 126 13.60 -0.58 -12.57
CA GLY A 126 13.29 -1.91 -13.09
C GLY A 126 12.11 -2.59 -12.40
N VAL A 127 11.17 -1.79 -11.87
CA VAL A 127 9.96 -2.26 -11.20
C VAL A 127 8.79 -2.31 -12.19
N SER A 128 7.92 -3.29 -12.01
CA SER A 128 6.73 -3.45 -12.86
C SER A 128 5.77 -2.26 -12.78
N VAL A 129 5.13 -1.96 -13.92
CA VAL A 129 4.09 -0.94 -14.03
C VAL A 129 2.82 -1.62 -14.55
N ASP A 130 1.81 -1.77 -13.69
CA ASP A 130 0.58 -2.50 -14.01
C ASP A 130 -0.61 -1.55 -14.29
N THR A 131 -0.62 -0.38 -13.64
CA THR A 131 -1.69 0.60 -13.78
C THR A 131 -1.08 1.99 -13.88
N THR A 132 -1.57 2.79 -14.83
CA THR A 132 -1.14 4.17 -15.02
C THR A 132 -2.33 5.10 -15.25
N PHE A 133 -2.12 6.38 -15.01
CA PHE A 133 -3.04 7.46 -15.37
C PHE A 133 -2.24 8.71 -15.73
N VAL A 134 -2.86 9.64 -16.43
CA VAL A 134 -2.22 10.91 -16.81
C VAL A 134 -2.71 12.01 -15.87
N HIS A 135 -1.78 12.75 -15.28
CA HIS A 135 -2.06 13.91 -14.44
C HIS A 135 -1.12 15.05 -14.86
N GLU A 136 -1.69 16.23 -15.19
CA GLU A 136 -0.95 17.41 -15.65
C GLU A 136 0.02 17.14 -16.82
N GLY A 137 -0.30 16.16 -17.68
CA GLY A 137 0.51 15.79 -18.85
C GLY A 137 1.62 14.78 -18.55
N GLU A 138 1.75 14.32 -17.32
CA GLU A 138 2.70 13.29 -16.89
C GLU A 138 2.02 11.94 -16.68
N GLU A 139 2.67 10.84 -17.08
CA GLU A 139 2.18 9.48 -16.83
C GLU A 139 2.65 8.99 -15.46
N LEU A 140 1.68 8.76 -14.60
CA LEU A 140 1.88 8.37 -13.20
C LEU A 140 1.36 6.96 -12.92
N ALA A 141 1.94 6.31 -11.92
CA ALA A 141 1.45 5.06 -11.35
C ALA A 141 1.00 5.30 -9.90
N PRO A 142 -0.17 4.77 -9.47
CA PRO A 142 -0.58 4.82 -8.06
C PRO A 142 0.47 4.14 -7.18
N ALA A 143 0.82 4.81 -6.08
CA ALA A 143 1.83 4.29 -5.14
C ALA A 143 1.27 3.25 -4.15
N GLY A 144 -0.06 3.08 -4.09
CA GLY A 144 -0.69 2.21 -3.09
C GLY A 144 -0.85 2.85 -1.71
N VAL A 145 -0.59 4.14 -1.59
CA VAL A 145 -0.83 4.96 -0.39
C VAL A 145 -1.81 6.06 -0.75
N ASN A 146 -2.91 6.21 0.02
CA ASN A 146 -3.90 7.25 -0.21
C ASN A 146 -4.49 7.73 1.10
N VAL A 147 -4.98 8.97 1.14
CA VAL A 147 -5.87 9.44 2.21
C VAL A 147 -7.27 9.51 1.63
N VAL A 148 -8.24 8.94 2.34
CA VAL A 148 -9.67 9.05 2.03
C VAL A 148 -10.29 10.00 3.03
N GLY A 149 -11.02 10.99 2.53
CA GLY A 149 -11.70 12.00 3.36
C GLY A 149 -12.69 12.82 2.55
N GLU A 150 -13.58 13.53 3.23
CA GLU A 150 -14.57 14.40 2.60
C GLU A 150 -13.93 15.64 2.01
N GLY A 151 -14.26 15.97 0.76
CA GLY A 151 -13.80 17.17 0.07
C GLY A 151 -13.23 16.89 -1.32
N PRO A 152 -12.40 17.81 -1.87
CA PRO A 152 -11.86 17.67 -3.21
C PRO A 152 -10.78 16.59 -3.28
N ASP A 153 -10.74 15.86 -4.40
CA ASP A 153 -9.68 14.91 -4.69
C ASP A 153 -8.42 15.63 -5.16
N ARG A 154 -7.27 15.22 -4.64
CA ARG A 154 -5.95 15.74 -5.04
C ARG A 154 -4.98 14.60 -5.33
N THR A 155 -3.98 14.89 -6.16
CA THR A 155 -2.87 13.97 -6.43
C THR A 155 -1.58 14.55 -5.87
N LEU A 156 -0.85 13.73 -5.10
CA LEU A 156 0.47 14.03 -4.57
C LEU A 156 1.49 13.21 -5.35
N VAL A 157 2.27 13.88 -6.20
CA VAL A 157 3.35 13.22 -6.94
C VAL A 157 4.62 13.18 -6.09
N ARG A 158 5.25 12.01 -6.02
CA ARG A 158 6.50 11.78 -5.27
C ARG A 158 7.51 10.99 -6.10
N ASP A 159 8.72 11.54 -6.22
CA ASP A 159 9.89 10.87 -6.81
C ASP A 159 10.64 10.13 -5.68
N ASP A 160 10.00 9.11 -5.10
CA ASP A 160 10.55 8.35 -3.98
C ASP A 160 10.51 6.86 -4.28
N ALA A 161 11.66 6.20 -4.23
CA ALA A 161 11.78 4.76 -4.48
C ALA A 161 10.95 3.93 -3.50
N ARG A 162 10.79 4.40 -2.25
CA ARG A 162 10.00 3.74 -1.21
C ARG A 162 8.52 3.65 -1.56
N LEU A 163 8.03 4.58 -2.39
CA LEU A 163 6.67 4.62 -2.92
C LEU A 163 6.56 4.00 -4.32
N ALA A 164 7.68 3.93 -5.06
CA ALA A 164 7.69 3.40 -6.41
C ALA A 164 7.78 1.87 -6.46
N VAL A 165 8.28 1.22 -5.41
CA VAL A 165 8.49 -0.24 -5.37
C VAL A 165 7.31 -0.94 -4.72
N ASN A 166 6.26 -1.21 -5.53
CA ASN A 166 5.20 -2.16 -5.18
C ASN A 166 5.59 -3.54 -5.69
N VAL A 167 5.63 -4.53 -4.84
CA VAL A 167 6.00 -5.90 -5.21
C VAL A 167 4.78 -6.63 -5.79
N ASN A 168 4.74 -6.77 -7.11
CA ASN A 168 3.72 -7.54 -7.82
C ASN A 168 4.28 -8.81 -8.47
N ARG A 169 5.62 -8.82 -8.72
CA ARG A 169 6.37 -9.93 -9.31
C ARG A 169 7.63 -10.20 -8.49
N ARG A 170 8.26 -11.35 -8.70
CA ARG A 170 9.53 -11.71 -8.02
C ARG A 170 10.67 -10.75 -8.35
N GLU A 171 10.69 -10.21 -9.57
CA GLU A 171 11.67 -9.21 -10.00
C GLU A 171 11.54 -7.90 -9.18
N ASP A 172 10.32 -7.49 -8.85
CA ASP A 172 10.08 -6.31 -8.00
C ASP A 172 10.64 -6.54 -6.58
N ALA A 173 10.47 -7.74 -6.03
CA ALA A 173 11.04 -8.11 -4.72
C ALA A 173 12.58 -8.04 -4.74
N ALA A 174 13.20 -8.55 -5.80
CA ALA A 174 14.66 -8.46 -5.96
C ALA A 174 15.15 -7.00 -6.09
N VAL A 175 14.32 -6.09 -6.63
CA VAL A 175 14.62 -4.64 -6.61
C VAL A 175 14.55 -4.11 -5.20
N ALA A 176 13.47 -4.44 -4.46
CA ALA A 176 13.30 -4.02 -3.07
C ALA A 176 14.49 -4.47 -2.19
N GLU A 177 14.90 -5.72 -2.27
CA GLU A 177 16.06 -6.28 -1.54
C GLU A 177 17.35 -5.51 -1.80
N ARG A 178 17.60 -5.12 -3.06
CA ARG A 178 18.81 -4.32 -3.40
C ARG A 178 18.78 -2.91 -2.83
N LEU A 179 17.61 -2.36 -2.58
CA LEU A 179 17.45 -0.99 -2.04
C LEU A 179 17.42 -0.97 -0.51
N LEU A 180 17.30 -2.13 0.16
CA LEU A 180 17.42 -2.29 1.61
C LEU A 180 18.87 -2.38 2.09
N LEU A 181 19.83 -2.68 1.19
CA LEU A 181 21.28 -2.80 1.46
C LEU A 181 21.95 -1.42 1.53
#